data_7eb9944e882356241f3cd6c6cb49ab2d
#
_entry.id   7eb9944e882356241f3cd6c6cb49ab2d
#
_cell.length_a   1.000
_cell.length_b   1.000
_cell.length_c   1.000
_cell.angle_alpha   90.00
_cell.angle_beta   90.00
_cell.angle_gamma   90.00
#
_symmetry.space_group_name_H-M   'P 1'
#
loop_
_entity.id
_entity.type
_entity.pdbx_description
1 polymer ?
#
loop_
_entity_poly.entity_id
_entity_poly.type
_entity_poly.pdbx_seq_one_letter_code
_entity_poly.pdbx_strand_id
1 'polypeptide(L)'
;HFDSASKYSSASLNDNTLITYFKGASEVLIPKCSKYLVNNQERTLINKNFIEEKIKEITKKGIRVLVMAYKKGNEELSNLVFLGLILLKDELRDEAKQGVSLIKSASIKVVMITGDSKETAKNIAKEVGILDNENDLVLTSKELNELSDDKLLEKLDNLKVVSRALPSDKTRLVKLYQKKDLIVGMTGDGVNDAPALKNADVGFSMGSGSEVSKEASDIIILDNNILSISKAILYGR
;
A
#
# COMPACT_ATOMS: atom_id res chain seq x y z
N HIS A 1 9.97 2.80 21.13
CA HIS A 1 8.82 2.02 20.66
C HIS A 1 7.99 2.84 19.70
N PHE A 2 7.56 2.24 18.57
CA PHE A 2 6.59 2.85 17.65
C PHE A 2 5.19 2.51 18.17
N ASP A 3 4.34 3.52 18.31
CA ASP A 3 2.92 3.34 18.61
C ASP A 3 2.12 3.86 17.40
N SER A 4 1.27 3.02 16.85
CA SER A 4 0.42 3.36 15.70
C SER A 4 -0.58 4.50 16.00
N ALA A 5 -0.96 4.69 17.25
CA ALA A 5 -1.85 5.76 17.67
C ALA A 5 -1.14 7.12 17.71
N SER A 6 0.11 7.16 18.18
CA SER A 6 0.92 8.39 18.23
C SER A 6 1.51 8.78 16.87
N LYS A 7 1.64 7.83 15.92
CA LYS A 7 2.23 7.99 14.57
C LYS A 7 3.67 8.50 14.55
N TYR A 8 4.41 8.36 15.62
CA TYR A 8 5.85 8.64 15.68
C TYR A 8 6.57 7.66 16.60
N SER A 9 7.89 7.62 16.48
CA SER A 9 8.79 6.95 17.42
C SER A 9 9.91 7.88 17.84
N SER A 10 10.46 7.68 19.02
CA SER A 10 11.61 8.43 19.53
C SER A 10 12.69 7.50 20.06
N ALA A 11 13.93 8.00 20.02
CA ALA A 11 15.09 7.36 20.59
C ALA A 11 16.00 8.42 21.20
N SER A 12 16.45 8.21 22.43
CA SER A 12 17.29 9.14 23.17
C SER A 12 18.70 8.60 23.30
N LEU A 13 19.68 9.46 23.07
CA LEU A 13 21.10 9.23 23.32
C LEU A 13 21.56 10.21 24.40
N ASN A 14 22.31 9.72 25.37
CA ASN A 14 22.89 10.52 26.44
C ASN A 14 24.42 10.37 26.41
N ASP A 15 25.08 11.21 25.63
CA ASP A 15 26.54 11.35 25.55
C ASP A 15 26.87 12.83 25.78
N ASN A 16 27.22 13.18 27.02
CA ASN A 16 27.40 14.55 27.54
C ASN A 16 26.16 15.47 27.46
N THR A 17 25.23 15.22 26.56
CA THR A 17 23.97 15.96 26.43
C THR A 17 22.89 14.98 25.96
N LEU A 18 21.74 15.01 26.63
CA LEU A 18 20.59 14.22 26.19
C LEU A 18 20.09 14.76 24.83
N ILE A 19 20.11 13.91 23.82
CA ILE A 19 19.54 14.23 22.50
C ILE A 19 18.47 13.17 22.19
N THR A 20 17.25 13.63 21.97
CA THR A 20 16.14 12.77 21.56
C THR A 20 15.84 12.99 20.08
N TYR A 21 15.91 11.92 19.31
CA TYR A 21 15.53 11.88 17.90
C TYR A 21 14.09 11.42 17.75
N PHE A 22 13.35 12.03 16.85
CA PHE A 22 11.96 11.72 16.53
C PHE A 22 11.85 11.37 15.06
N LYS A 23 11.12 10.28 14.77
CA LYS A 23 10.77 9.85 13.41
C LYS A 23 9.28 9.59 13.35
N GLY A 24 8.56 10.17 12.38
CA GLY A 24 7.12 9.98 12.31
C GLY A 24 6.42 10.68 11.16
N ALA A 25 5.10 10.68 11.25
CA ALA A 25 4.24 11.30 10.26
C ALA A 25 4.41 12.83 10.22
N SER A 26 4.33 13.40 9.02
CA SER A 26 4.53 14.84 8.80
C SER A 26 3.50 15.69 9.53
N GLU A 27 2.25 15.26 9.56
CA GLU A 27 1.15 15.95 10.25
C GLU A 27 1.34 16.02 11.77
N VAL A 28 2.17 15.14 12.33
CA VAL A 28 2.49 15.14 13.77
C VAL A 28 3.73 15.96 14.07
N LEU A 29 4.82 15.78 13.30
CA LEU A 29 6.13 16.35 13.65
C LEU A 29 6.36 17.74 13.10
N ILE A 30 5.91 18.10 11.88
CA ILE A 30 6.12 19.44 11.30
C ILE A 30 5.53 20.55 12.16
N PRO A 31 4.30 20.45 12.70
CA PRO A 31 3.76 21.48 13.59
C PRO A 31 4.61 21.72 14.84
N LYS A 32 5.31 20.69 15.32
CA LYS A 32 6.16 20.73 16.52
C LYS A 32 7.58 21.23 16.27
N CYS A 33 8.00 21.37 15.01
CA CYS A 33 9.30 21.93 14.66
C CYS A 33 9.28 23.46 14.72
N SER A 34 10.27 24.07 15.38
CA SER A 34 10.49 25.52 15.43
C SER A 34 11.78 25.94 14.73
N LYS A 35 12.67 24.98 14.50
CA LYS A 35 13.97 25.19 13.88
C LYS A 35 14.24 24.13 12.81
N TYR A 36 15.25 24.34 11.99
CA TYR A 36 15.82 23.37 11.08
C TYR A 36 17.35 23.37 11.15
N LEU A 37 17.99 22.26 10.82
CA LEU A 37 19.44 22.12 10.80
C LEU A 37 19.97 22.30 9.38
N VAL A 38 20.94 23.21 9.20
CA VAL A 38 21.71 23.35 7.95
C VAL A 38 23.16 23.66 8.28
N ASN A 39 24.09 22.97 7.64
CA ASN A 39 25.53 23.10 7.87
C ASN A 39 25.92 23.09 9.37
N ASN A 40 25.34 22.16 10.12
CA ASN A 40 25.50 22.00 11.58
C ASN A 40 25.06 23.23 12.43
N GLN A 41 24.26 24.14 11.85
CA GLN A 41 23.71 25.29 12.57
C GLN A 41 22.17 25.18 12.62
N GLU A 42 21.61 25.40 13.81
CA GLU A 42 20.17 25.50 14.00
C GLU A 42 19.69 26.91 13.55
N ARG A 43 18.69 26.94 12.67
CA ARG A 43 18.06 28.19 12.21
C ARG A 43 16.55 28.12 12.44
N THR A 44 15.92 29.26 12.61
CA THR A 44 14.46 29.36 12.78
C THR A 44 13.73 28.91 11.54
N LEU A 45 12.76 28.01 11.71
CA LEU A 45 11.92 27.49 10.64
C LEU A 45 10.77 28.46 10.36
N ILE A 46 10.90 29.26 9.31
CA ILE A 46 9.97 30.34 8.98
C ILE A 46 8.82 29.84 8.11
N ASN A 47 9.07 28.91 7.19
CA ASN A 47 8.09 28.49 6.18
C ASN A 47 7.77 27.00 6.26
N LYS A 48 6.91 26.61 7.21
CA LYS A 48 6.42 25.24 7.34
C LYS A 48 5.53 24.83 6.16
N ASN A 49 4.74 25.76 5.63
CA ASN A 49 3.82 25.50 4.52
C ASN A 49 4.56 24.99 3.28
N PHE A 50 5.76 25.56 3.00
CA PHE A 50 6.59 25.08 1.88
C PHE A 50 6.98 23.59 2.03
N ILE A 51 7.35 23.17 3.24
CA ILE A 51 7.68 21.76 3.52
C ILE A 51 6.44 20.89 3.35
N GLU A 52 5.28 21.32 3.85
CA GLU A 52 4.02 20.58 3.75
C GLU A 52 3.55 20.46 2.30
N GLU A 53 3.69 21.49 1.48
CA GLU A 53 3.39 21.46 0.05
C GLU A 53 4.30 20.46 -0.69
N LYS A 54 5.61 20.48 -0.41
CA LYS A 54 6.55 19.52 -0.97
C LYS A 54 6.23 18.09 -0.56
N ILE A 55 5.87 17.87 0.68
CA ILE A 55 5.42 16.55 1.16
C ILE A 55 4.17 16.10 0.40
N LYS A 56 3.19 16.98 0.20
CA LYS A 56 1.98 16.67 -0.59
C LYS A 56 2.31 16.31 -2.04
N GLU A 57 3.22 17.04 -2.69
CA GLU A 57 3.67 16.74 -4.06
C GLU A 57 4.33 15.34 -4.15
N ILE A 58 5.18 15.00 -3.17
CA ILE A 58 5.88 13.72 -3.09
C ILE A 58 4.89 12.58 -2.83
N THR A 59 3.98 12.79 -1.88
CA THR A 59 2.98 11.77 -1.51
C THR A 59 1.99 11.49 -2.65
N LYS A 60 1.64 12.48 -3.48
CA LYS A 60 0.85 12.29 -4.69
C LYS A 60 1.50 11.30 -5.69
N LYS A 61 2.82 11.14 -5.63
CA LYS A 61 3.57 10.17 -6.46
C LYS A 61 3.62 8.76 -5.83
N GLY A 62 2.86 8.50 -4.77
CA GLY A 62 2.84 7.21 -4.07
C GLY A 62 4.04 6.98 -3.14
N ILE A 63 4.85 8.03 -2.88
CA ILE A 63 6.01 7.93 -2.00
C ILE A 63 5.58 8.22 -0.57
N ARG A 64 5.89 7.32 0.36
CA ARG A 64 5.69 7.57 1.80
C ARG A 64 6.77 8.50 2.32
N VAL A 65 6.37 9.48 3.12
CA VAL A 65 7.28 10.49 3.67
C VAL A 65 7.27 10.38 5.19
N LEU A 66 8.46 10.22 5.78
CA LEU A 66 8.68 10.33 7.21
C LEU A 66 9.50 11.57 7.51
N VAL A 67 9.12 12.28 8.54
CA VAL A 67 9.87 13.44 9.07
C VAL A 67 10.86 12.94 10.12
N MET A 68 12.07 13.51 10.07
CA MET A 68 13.08 13.37 11.08
C MET A 68 13.30 14.70 11.79
N ALA A 69 13.30 14.66 13.10
CA ALA A 69 13.56 15.83 13.95
C ALA A 69 14.35 15.41 15.20
N TYR A 70 14.93 16.36 15.91
CA TYR A 70 15.55 16.12 17.20
C TYR A 70 15.30 17.24 18.19
N LYS A 71 15.57 16.96 19.46
CA LYS A 71 15.58 17.93 20.56
C LYS A 71 16.73 17.63 21.51
N LYS A 72 17.32 18.71 22.07
CA LYS A 72 18.33 18.63 23.12
C LYS A 72 17.68 18.89 24.48
N GLY A 73 18.14 18.22 25.49
CA GLY A 73 17.83 18.49 26.90
C GLY A 73 16.65 17.74 27.51
N ASN A 74 15.66 17.32 26.72
CA ASN A 74 14.53 16.53 27.21
C ASN A 74 13.85 15.75 26.07
N GLU A 75 12.86 14.90 26.43
CA GLU A 75 12.11 14.05 25.48
C GLU A 75 10.76 14.65 25.07
N GLU A 76 10.50 15.90 25.40
CA GLU A 76 9.22 16.53 25.12
C GLU A 76 9.03 16.79 23.61
N LEU A 77 7.86 16.46 23.10
CA LEU A 77 7.48 16.63 21.69
C LEU A 77 7.09 18.11 21.38
N SER A 78 8.02 19.03 21.61
CA SER A 78 7.83 20.45 21.35
C SER A 78 9.15 21.13 21.00
N ASN A 79 9.10 22.22 20.24
CA ASN A 79 10.26 23.00 19.82
C ASN A 79 11.37 22.15 19.16
N LEU A 80 10.98 21.23 18.30
CA LEU A 80 11.89 20.32 17.62
C LEU A 80 12.72 21.05 16.56
N VAL A 81 13.90 20.50 16.30
CA VAL A 81 14.76 20.89 15.19
C VAL A 81 14.52 19.91 14.03
N PHE A 82 13.97 20.38 12.94
CA PHE A 82 13.75 19.61 11.72
C PHE A 82 15.09 19.22 11.09
N LEU A 83 15.30 17.92 10.82
CA LEU A 83 16.50 17.37 10.19
C LEU A 83 16.31 17.16 8.69
N GLY A 84 15.12 16.69 8.29
CA GLY A 84 14.85 16.35 6.91
C GLY A 84 13.70 15.36 6.77
N LEU A 85 13.56 14.85 5.54
CA LEU A 85 12.56 13.87 5.14
C LEU A 85 13.24 12.56 4.74
N ILE A 86 12.67 11.44 5.15
CA ILE A 86 12.98 10.13 4.60
C ILE A 86 11.87 9.78 3.63
N LEU A 87 12.24 9.48 2.40
CA LEU A 87 11.34 9.10 1.34
C LEU A 87 11.42 7.58 1.18
N LEU A 88 10.27 6.91 1.34
CA LEU A 88 10.14 5.47 1.19
C LEU A 88 9.29 5.21 -0.04
N LYS A 89 9.87 4.62 -1.06
CA LYS A 89 9.17 4.15 -2.25
C LYS A 89 9.35 2.64 -2.32
N ASP A 90 8.24 1.93 -2.31
CA ASP A 90 8.27 0.52 -2.66
C ASP A 90 8.46 0.45 -4.18
N GLU A 91 9.62 -0.03 -4.60
CA GLU A 91 9.89 -0.25 -6.03
C GLU A 91 9.06 -1.45 -6.50
N LEU A 92 8.37 -1.23 -7.61
CA LEU A 92 7.70 -2.33 -8.28
C LEU A 92 8.77 -3.26 -8.86
N ARG A 93 8.58 -4.56 -8.68
CA ARG A 93 9.44 -5.55 -9.31
C ARG A 93 9.24 -5.48 -10.83
N ASP A 94 10.32 -5.53 -11.59
CA ASP A 94 10.27 -5.49 -13.06
C ASP A 94 9.36 -6.58 -13.62
N GLU A 95 9.34 -7.74 -12.99
CA GLU A 95 8.52 -8.89 -13.35
C GLU A 95 7.01 -8.65 -13.16
N ALA A 96 6.61 -7.70 -12.31
CA ALA A 96 5.19 -7.42 -12.06
C ALA A 96 4.49 -6.96 -13.33
N LYS A 97 5.09 -6.04 -14.09
CA LYS A 97 4.55 -5.56 -15.36
C LYS A 97 4.47 -6.67 -16.40
N GLN A 98 5.53 -7.48 -16.51
CA GLN A 98 5.57 -8.60 -17.43
C GLN A 98 4.52 -9.66 -17.07
N GLY A 99 4.40 -10.00 -15.77
CA GLY A 99 3.42 -10.99 -15.31
C GLY A 99 1.98 -10.55 -15.57
N VAL A 100 1.65 -9.28 -15.26
CA VAL A 100 0.33 -8.71 -15.57
C VAL A 100 0.04 -8.77 -17.07
N SER A 101 1.02 -8.40 -17.90
CA SER A 101 0.89 -8.44 -19.37
C SER A 101 0.60 -9.85 -19.87
N LEU A 102 1.31 -10.88 -19.37
CA LEU A 102 1.09 -12.27 -19.74
C LEU A 102 -0.29 -12.78 -19.32
N ILE A 103 -0.72 -12.47 -18.10
CA ILE A 103 -2.06 -12.83 -17.61
C ILE A 103 -3.14 -12.17 -18.49
N LYS A 104 -3.00 -10.90 -18.83
CA LYS A 104 -3.94 -10.20 -19.70
C LYS A 104 -3.95 -10.76 -21.14
N SER A 105 -2.79 -11.14 -21.68
CA SER A 105 -2.70 -11.77 -23.02
C SER A 105 -3.40 -13.14 -23.07
N ALA A 106 -3.52 -13.81 -21.93
CA ALA A 106 -4.33 -15.03 -21.76
C ALA A 106 -5.84 -14.75 -21.60
N SER A 107 -6.31 -13.53 -21.88
CA SER A 107 -7.69 -13.07 -21.75
C SER A 107 -8.23 -13.14 -20.31
N ILE A 108 -7.35 -13.02 -19.31
CA ILE A 108 -7.72 -12.99 -17.89
C ILE A 108 -7.78 -11.53 -17.43
N LYS A 109 -8.89 -11.17 -16.80
CA LYS A 109 -9.06 -9.86 -16.17
C LYS A 109 -8.25 -9.79 -14.88
N VAL A 110 -7.43 -8.75 -14.73
CA VAL A 110 -6.66 -8.50 -13.51
C VAL A 110 -7.29 -7.39 -12.71
N VAL A 111 -7.55 -7.64 -11.44
CA VAL A 111 -8.09 -6.67 -10.48
C VAL A 111 -7.15 -6.56 -9.29
N MET A 112 -6.71 -5.35 -8.96
CA MET A 112 -5.87 -5.08 -7.81
C MET A 112 -6.73 -4.69 -6.61
N ILE A 113 -6.54 -5.39 -5.49
CA ILE A 113 -7.24 -5.11 -4.23
C ILE A 113 -6.17 -4.86 -3.16
N THR A 114 -6.12 -3.65 -2.61
CA THR A 114 -5.05 -3.24 -1.70
C THR A 114 -5.56 -2.37 -0.54
N GLY A 115 -4.88 -2.43 0.60
CA GLY A 115 -5.07 -1.52 1.72
C GLY A 115 -4.52 -0.10 1.50
N ASP A 116 -3.77 0.13 0.42
CA ASP A 116 -3.16 1.42 0.12
C ASP A 116 -4.17 2.51 -0.19
N SER A 117 -3.69 3.77 -0.20
CA SER A 117 -4.50 4.92 -0.62
C SER A 117 -4.93 4.80 -2.08
N LYS A 118 -6.06 5.46 -2.45
CA LYS A 118 -6.58 5.47 -3.83
C LYS A 118 -5.52 5.96 -4.83
N GLU A 119 -4.77 7.00 -4.47
CA GLU A 119 -3.71 7.58 -5.31
C GLU A 119 -2.53 6.62 -5.49
N THR A 120 -2.06 5.99 -4.42
CA THR A 120 -0.98 5.00 -4.47
C THR A 120 -1.39 3.80 -5.33
N ALA A 121 -2.55 3.22 -5.06
CA ALA A 121 -3.08 2.09 -5.81
C ALA A 121 -3.26 2.40 -7.30
N LYS A 122 -3.76 3.60 -7.63
CA LYS A 122 -3.92 4.05 -9.01
C LYS A 122 -2.58 4.19 -9.74
N ASN A 123 -1.56 4.73 -9.06
CA ASN A 123 -0.22 4.89 -9.66
C ASN A 123 0.42 3.52 -9.92
N ILE A 124 0.38 2.61 -8.95
CA ILE A 124 0.89 1.24 -9.11
C ILE A 124 0.17 0.53 -10.26
N ALA A 125 -1.17 0.56 -10.26
CA ALA A 125 -1.97 -0.11 -11.29
C ALA A 125 -1.71 0.42 -12.71
N LYS A 126 -1.42 1.72 -12.86
CA LYS A 126 -0.97 2.30 -14.14
C LYS A 126 0.42 1.78 -14.53
N GLU A 127 1.37 1.79 -13.59
CA GLU A 127 2.75 1.42 -13.84
C GLU A 127 2.87 -0.06 -14.26
N VAL A 128 2.07 -0.96 -13.67
CA VAL A 128 2.04 -2.39 -14.04
C VAL A 128 1.11 -2.72 -15.21
N GLY A 129 0.35 -1.75 -15.73
CA GLY A 129 -0.53 -1.95 -16.89
C GLY A 129 -1.87 -2.63 -16.55
N ILE A 130 -2.36 -2.52 -15.32
CA ILE A 130 -3.73 -2.93 -14.93
C ILE A 130 -4.74 -1.87 -15.39
N LEU A 131 -4.40 -0.57 -15.20
CA LEU A 131 -5.16 0.56 -15.70
C LEU A 131 -4.61 0.99 -17.06
N ASP A 132 -5.36 0.79 -18.11
CA ASP A 132 -4.96 1.10 -19.51
C ASP A 132 -6.09 1.75 -20.34
N ASN A 133 -7.30 1.85 -19.80
CA ASN A 133 -8.44 2.47 -20.47
C ASN A 133 -9.05 3.59 -19.65
N GLU A 134 -9.68 4.55 -20.33
CA GLU A 134 -10.38 5.67 -19.67
C GLU A 134 -11.60 5.22 -18.84
N ASN A 135 -12.21 4.10 -19.24
CA ASN A 135 -13.38 3.52 -18.56
C ASN A 135 -13.02 2.63 -17.37
N ASP A 136 -11.72 2.45 -17.09
CA ASP A 136 -11.27 1.63 -15.97
C ASP A 136 -11.70 2.23 -14.62
N LEU A 137 -12.41 1.45 -13.84
CA LEU A 137 -12.99 1.87 -12.58
C LEU A 137 -12.04 1.61 -11.40
N VAL A 138 -11.82 2.67 -10.62
CA VAL A 138 -11.04 2.64 -9.36
C VAL A 138 -11.95 3.05 -8.21
N LEU A 139 -12.23 2.12 -7.29
CA LEU A 139 -13.06 2.35 -6.11
C LEU A 139 -12.23 2.30 -4.83
N THR A 140 -12.66 3.02 -3.82
CA THR A 140 -12.28 2.76 -2.43
C THR A 140 -13.23 1.72 -1.83
N SER A 141 -12.81 1.08 -0.72
CA SER A 141 -13.70 0.20 0.06
C SER A 141 -15.05 0.88 0.40
N LYS A 142 -15.01 2.17 0.76
CA LYS A 142 -16.22 2.94 1.06
C LYS A 142 -17.13 3.03 -0.15
N GLU A 143 -16.62 3.48 -1.31
CA GLU A 143 -17.38 3.60 -2.56
C GLU A 143 -17.94 2.24 -3.01
N LEU A 144 -17.15 1.16 -2.83
CA LEU A 144 -17.58 -0.20 -3.13
C LEU A 144 -18.74 -0.65 -2.23
N ASN A 145 -18.69 -0.32 -0.94
CA ASN A 145 -19.73 -0.73 0.03
C ASN A 145 -21.00 0.15 -0.02
N GLU A 146 -20.94 1.31 -0.65
CA GLU A 146 -22.12 2.13 -0.97
C GLU A 146 -22.96 1.54 -2.15
N LEU A 147 -22.40 0.60 -2.91
CA LEU A 147 -23.08 -0.07 -4.02
C LEU A 147 -23.74 -1.36 -3.54
N SER A 148 -25.01 -1.59 -3.98
CA SER A 148 -25.62 -2.92 -3.86
C SER A 148 -24.92 -3.92 -4.76
N ASP A 149 -25.08 -5.23 -4.48
CA ASP A 149 -24.47 -6.29 -5.28
C ASP A 149 -24.89 -6.21 -6.75
N ASP A 150 -26.15 -5.91 -7.04
CA ASP A 150 -26.65 -5.81 -8.43
C ASP A 150 -25.94 -4.65 -9.18
N LYS A 151 -25.84 -3.47 -8.56
CA LYS A 151 -25.12 -2.33 -9.15
C LYS A 151 -23.63 -2.60 -9.31
N LEU A 152 -23.04 -3.39 -8.41
CA LEU A 152 -21.63 -3.73 -8.48
C LEU A 152 -21.40 -4.78 -9.60
N LEU A 153 -22.31 -5.75 -9.78
CA LEU A 153 -22.26 -6.74 -10.86
C LEU A 153 -22.22 -6.07 -12.25
N GLU A 154 -22.97 -4.99 -12.47
CA GLU A 154 -22.93 -4.22 -13.72
C GLU A 154 -21.57 -3.54 -13.96
N LYS A 155 -20.83 -3.22 -12.90
CA LYS A 155 -19.55 -2.48 -12.96
C LYS A 155 -18.30 -3.37 -12.94
N LEU A 156 -18.45 -4.67 -12.63
CA LEU A 156 -17.31 -5.59 -12.48
C LEU A 156 -16.42 -5.68 -13.74
N ASP A 157 -16.98 -5.50 -14.92
CA ASP A 157 -16.21 -5.59 -16.16
C ASP A 157 -15.18 -4.47 -16.28
N ASN A 158 -15.49 -3.30 -15.73
CA ASN A 158 -14.60 -2.14 -15.73
C ASN A 158 -13.83 -1.99 -14.41
N LEU A 159 -14.16 -2.75 -13.36
CA LEU A 159 -13.47 -2.66 -12.07
C LEU A 159 -12.05 -3.19 -12.20
N LYS A 160 -11.07 -2.35 -11.91
CA LYS A 160 -9.64 -2.68 -11.99
C LYS A 160 -8.92 -2.52 -10.68
N VAL A 161 -9.37 -1.60 -9.81
CA VAL A 161 -8.68 -1.34 -8.54
C VAL A 161 -9.70 -1.12 -7.43
N VAL A 162 -9.46 -1.79 -6.30
CA VAL A 162 -10.12 -1.48 -5.02
C VAL A 162 -9.04 -1.11 -4.01
N SER A 163 -9.12 0.13 -3.53
CA SER A 163 -8.18 0.72 -2.57
C SER A 163 -8.78 0.82 -1.18
N ARG A 164 -7.94 0.92 -0.13
CA ARG A 164 -8.39 0.90 1.27
C ARG A 164 -9.27 -0.30 1.59
N ALA A 165 -9.03 -1.41 0.88
CA ALA A 165 -9.85 -2.61 0.94
C ALA A 165 -9.80 -3.26 2.32
N LEU A 166 -10.97 -3.72 2.76
CA LEU A 166 -11.14 -4.56 3.93
C LEU A 166 -11.09 -6.06 3.51
N PRO A 167 -10.77 -6.98 4.43
CA PRO A 167 -10.81 -8.42 4.12
C PRO A 167 -12.16 -8.90 3.56
N SER A 168 -13.27 -8.34 4.07
CA SER A 168 -14.62 -8.62 3.58
C SER A 168 -14.85 -8.22 2.12
N ASP A 169 -14.21 -7.14 1.65
CA ASP A 169 -14.34 -6.70 0.26
C ASP A 169 -13.75 -7.72 -0.71
N LYS A 170 -12.62 -8.33 -0.34
CA LYS A 170 -11.97 -9.38 -1.14
C LYS A 170 -12.88 -10.58 -1.33
N THR A 171 -13.46 -11.09 -0.24
CA THR A 171 -14.41 -12.22 -0.29
C THR A 171 -15.69 -11.86 -1.04
N ARG A 172 -16.22 -10.65 -0.87
CA ARG A 172 -17.39 -10.15 -1.60
C ARG A 172 -17.15 -10.13 -3.10
N LEU A 173 -16.02 -9.60 -3.54
CA LEU A 173 -15.67 -9.53 -4.96
C LEU A 173 -15.50 -10.93 -5.57
N VAL A 174 -14.81 -11.86 -4.89
CA VAL A 174 -14.69 -13.25 -5.35
C VAL A 174 -16.07 -13.81 -5.65
N LYS A 175 -17.01 -13.74 -4.68
CA LYS A 175 -18.38 -14.25 -4.84
C LYS A 175 -19.14 -13.55 -5.97
N LEU A 176 -18.97 -12.27 -6.18
CA LEU A 176 -19.66 -11.53 -7.24
C LEU A 176 -19.13 -11.90 -8.62
N TYR A 177 -17.82 -12.11 -8.78
CA TYR A 177 -17.27 -12.61 -10.04
C TYR A 177 -17.73 -14.03 -10.33
N GLN A 178 -17.78 -14.93 -9.33
CA GLN A 178 -18.34 -16.28 -9.45
C GLN A 178 -19.83 -16.25 -9.82
N LYS A 179 -20.62 -15.31 -9.27
CA LYS A 179 -22.05 -15.12 -9.62
C LYS A 179 -22.24 -14.71 -11.09
N LYS A 180 -21.20 -14.23 -11.77
CA LYS A 180 -21.15 -13.99 -13.23
C LYS A 180 -20.64 -15.20 -14.01
N ASP A 181 -20.60 -16.38 -13.43
CA ASP A 181 -20.06 -17.61 -14.04
C ASP A 181 -18.58 -17.47 -14.48
N LEU A 182 -17.80 -16.66 -13.78
CA LEU A 182 -16.37 -16.48 -14.02
C LEU A 182 -15.56 -17.33 -13.04
N ILE A 183 -14.51 -17.96 -13.54
CA ILE A 183 -13.50 -18.64 -12.72
C ILE A 183 -12.59 -17.59 -12.09
N VAL A 184 -12.48 -17.58 -10.78
CA VAL A 184 -11.75 -16.56 -10.00
C VAL A 184 -10.49 -17.15 -9.41
N GLY A 185 -9.33 -16.62 -9.83
CA GLY A 185 -8.07 -16.79 -9.13
C GLY A 185 -7.87 -15.67 -8.11
N MET A 186 -7.55 -16.01 -6.87
CA MET A 186 -7.24 -15.06 -5.81
C MET A 186 -5.80 -15.20 -5.36
N THR A 187 -5.07 -14.08 -5.24
CA THR A 187 -3.72 -14.08 -4.66
C THR A 187 -3.72 -13.37 -3.31
N GLY A 188 -2.96 -13.87 -2.35
CA GLY A 188 -2.83 -13.26 -1.03
C GLY A 188 -1.64 -13.82 -0.26
N ASP A 189 -1.19 -13.07 0.75
CA ASP A 189 -0.04 -13.45 1.59
C ASP A 189 -0.33 -13.30 3.10
N GLY A 190 -1.39 -12.61 3.46
CA GLY A 190 -1.76 -12.33 4.85
C GLY A 190 -2.87 -13.21 5.39
N VAL A 191 -2.97 -13.27 6.72
CA VAL A 191 -4.08 -13.93 7.44
C VAL A 191 -5.44 -13.38 6.97
N ASN A 192 -5.49 -12.08 6.67
CA ASN A 192 -6.69 -11.39 6.20
C ASN A 192 -7.16 -11.83 4.80
N ASP A 193 -6.31 -12.53 4.04
CA ASP A 193 -6.61 -13.01 2.70
C ASP A 193 -7.20 -14.42 2.70
N ALA A 194 -6.98 -15.18 3.77
CA ALA A 194 -7.39 -16.59 3.86
C ALA A 194 -8.87 -16.84 3.52
N PRO A 195 -9.85 -16.03 3.99
CA PRO A 195 -11.24 -16.24 3.60
C PRO A 195 -11.49 -16.06 2.10
N ALA A 196 -10.80 -15.12 1.44
CA ALA A 196 -10.93 -14.87 0.01
C ALA A 196 -10.22 -15.97 -0.81
N LEU A 197 -9.02 -16.39 -0.38
CA LEU A 197 -8.28 -17.52 -0.97
C LEU A 197 -9.12 -18.78 -0.99
N LYS A 198 -9.71 -19.14 0.16
CA LYS A 198 -10.53 -20.35 0.31
C LYS A 198 -11.85 -20.31 -0.48
N ASN A 199 -12.39 -19.12 -0.74
CA ASN A 199 -13.65 -18.98 -1.49
C ASN A 199 -13.40 -18.83 -3.01
N ALA A 200 -12.19 -18.57 -3.46
CA ALA A 200 -11.85 -18.52 -4.88
C ALA A 200 -11.89 -19.93 -5.52
N ASP A 201 -11.99 -19.98 -6.83
CA ASP A 201 -11.89 -21.25 -7.56
C ASP A 201 -10.45 -21.75 -7.60
N VAL A 202 -9.47 -20.85 -7.54
CA VAL A 202 -8.05 -21.16 -7.35
C VAL A 202 -7.41 -20.12 -6.44
N GLY A 203 -6.99 -20.52 -5.24
CA GLY A 203 -6.24 -19.70 -4.29
C GLY A 203 -4.73 -19.81 -4.52
N PHE A 204 -4.05 -18.69 -4.66
CA PHE A 204 -2.58 -18.61 -4.76
C PHE A 204 -2.03 -17.89 -3.54
N SER A 205 -1.20 -18.53 -2.71
CA SER A 205 -0.46 -17.85 -1.67
C SER A 205 1.01 -17.64 -2.07
N MET A 206 1.63 -16.62 -1.49
CA MET A 206 3.06 -16.38 -1.66
C MET A 206 3.87 -17.25 -0.69
N GLY A 207 5.05 -17.70 -1.10
CA GLY A 207 5.95 -18.52 -0.27
C GLY A 207 6.35 -17.81 1.03
N SER A 208 6.48 -16.47 1.00
CA SER A 208 6.69 -15.61 2.17
C SER A 208 5.43 -15.30 2.97
N GLY A 209 4.26 -15.76 2.51
CA GLY A 209 2.98 -15.53 3.18
C GLY A 209 2.85 -16.23 4.52
N SER A 210 1.81 -15.86 5.27
CA SER A 210 1.49 -16.51 6.55
C SER A 210 1.11 -17.97 6.36
N GLU A 211 1.32 -18.80 7.38
CA GLU A 211 0.89 -20.21 7.34
C GLU A 211 -0.62 -20.33 7.08
N VAL A 212 -1.42 -19.44 7.67
CA VAL A 212 -2.88 -19.41 7.47
C VAL A 212 -3.26 -19.15 5.99
N SER A 213 -2.52 -18.26 5.28
CA SER A 213 -2.77 -18.01 3.86
C SER A 213 -2.35 -19.19 3.00
N LYS A 214 -1.25 -19.88 3.36
CA LYS A 214 -0.78 -21.08 2.65
C LYS A 214 -1.76 -22.25 2.80
N GLU A 215 -2.27 -22.49 4.02
CA GLU A 215 -3.27 -23.51 4.28
C GLU A 215 -4.62 -23.25 3.59
N ALA A 216 -4.94 -21.97 3.35
CA ALA A 216 -6.18 -21.58 2.68
C ALA A 216 -6.07 -21.58 1.16
N SER A 217 -4.88 -21.79 0.58
CA SER A 217 -4.62 -21.72 -0.86
C SER A 217 -4.47 -23.12 -1.48
N ASP A 218 -4.72 -23.20 -2.79
CA ASP A 218 -4.52 -24.42 -3.58
C ASP A 218 -3.08 -24.51 -4.10
N ILE A 219 -2.43 -23.37 -4.33
CA ILE A 219 -1.09 -23.29 -4.92
C ILE A 219 -0.23 -22.30 -4.12
N ILE A 220 1.00 -22.70 -3.81
CA ILE A 220 1.98 -21.84 -3.14
C ILE A 220 3.05 -21.41 -4.15
N ILE A 221 3.22 -20.11 -4.33
CA ILE A 221 4.22 -19.50 -5.23
C ILE A 221 5.50 -19.24 -4.46
N LEU A 222 6.45 -20.17 -4.52
CA LEU A 222 7.65 -20.18 -3.68
C LEU A 222 8.59 -18.99 -3.90
N ASP A 223 8.68 -18.49 -5.11
CA ASP A 223 9.54 -17.35 -5.50
C ASP A 223 8.86 -15.99 -5.32
N ASN A 224 7.63 -15.94 -4.82
CA ASN A 224 6.83 -14.73 -4.65
C ASN A 224 6.69 -13.89 -5.93
N ASN A 225 6.67 -14.55 -7.10
CA ASN A 225 6.71 -13.88 -8.40
C ASN A 225 5.41 -14.11 -9.18
N ILE A 226 4.79 -13.01 -9.63
CA ILE A 226 3.56 -13.05 -10.45
C ILE A 226 3.77 -13.79 -11.80
N LEU A 227 5.01 -13.83 -12.32
CA LEU A 227 5.33 -14.64 -13.50
C LEU A 227 5.10 -16.13 -13.26
N SER A 228 5.32 -16.62 -12.05
CA SER A 228 5.07 -18.01 -11.71
C SER A 228 3.57 -18.33 -11.64
N ILE A 229 2.74 -17.35 -11.27
CA ILE A 229 1.28 -17.45 -11.41
C ILE A 229 0.90 -17.56 -12.89
N SER A 230 1.46 -16.72 -13.76
CA SER A 230 1.17 -16.77 -15.20
C SER A 230 1.57 -18.12 -15.82
N LYS A 231 2.69 -18.71 -15.38
CA LYS A 231 3.11 -20.05 -15.78
C LYS A 231 2.17 -21.14 -15.27
N ALA A 232 1.75 -21.07 -13.99
CA ALA A 232 0.79 -22.02 -13.43
C ALA A 232 -0.52 -22.03 -14.23
N ILE A 233 -1.01 -20.85 -14.61
CA ILE A 233 -2.20 -20.72 -15.47
C ILE A 233 -1.97 -21.35 -16.86
N LEU A 234 -0.78 -21.12 -17.45
CA LEU A 234 -0.43 -21.67 -18.76
C LEU A 234 -0.39 -23.21 -18.76
N TYR A 235 0.19 -23.79 -17.71
CA TYR A 235 0.28 -25.25 -17.59
C TYR A 235 -1.03 -25.91 -17.13
N GLY A 236 -1.94 -25.17 -16.50
CA GLY A 236 -3.26 -25.66 -16.09
C GLY A 236 -4.33 -25.60 -17.18
N ARG A 237 -4.03 -25.01 -18.34
CA ARG A 237 -4.90 -24.98 -19.54
C ARG A 237 -4.54 -26.08 -20.52
#